data_990e9ff96f3f3527dc6e01d3380cb2c0
#
_entry.id   990e9ff96f3f3527dc6e01d3380cb2c0
#
_cell.length_a   1.000
_cell.length_b   1.000
_cell.length_c   1.000
_cell.angle_alpha   90.00
_cell.angle_beta   90.00
_cell.angle_gamma   90.00
#
_symmetry.space_group_name_H-M   'P 1'
#
loop_
_entity.id
_entity.type
_entity.pdbx_description
1 polymer ?
#
loop_
_entity_poly.entity_id
_entity_poly.type
_entity_poly.pdbx_seq_one_letter_code
_entity_poly.pdbx_strand_id
1 'polypeptide(L)'
;PFLPIIEAIRTRYPDFWIGLNFLAVTGLKAFPILAELGRQGTPIDAYWADDARIDERTDSQDEAEEIAATRRDCGWNGLYFGGAAFKKQRPVDPQDHARAAAIAGGYMDVVTTSGIATGKSADIGKLDQFRRSLPDRPIALASGITPENAHDYGMVDCFMVATGINIEDDFYTIDPARLARLVAICREMGATS
;
A
#
# COMPACT_ATOMS: atom_id res chain seq x y z
N PRO A 1 -16.64 6.85 -11.75
CA PRO A 1 -15.70 7.40 -12.74
C PRO A 1 -14.56 6.44 -13.09
N PHE A 2 -14.13 5.52 -12.19
CA PHE A 2 -13.02 4.59 -12.42
C PHE A 2 -13.42 3.28 -13.14
N LEU A 3 -14.67 2.85 -13.11
CA LEU A 3 -15.13 1.61 -13.72
C LEU A 3 -14.78 1.49 -15.23
N PRO A 4 -15.03 2.50 -16.07
CA PRO A 4 -14.65 2.40 -17.48
C PRO A 4 -13.15 2.20 -17.70
N ILE A 5 -12.31 2.69 -16.79
CA ILE A 5 -10.85 2.48 -16.86
C ILE A 5 -10.52 1.02 -16.55
N ILE A 6 -11.12 0.44 -15.50
CA ILE A 6 -10.94 -0.96 -15.13
C ILE A 6 -11.41 -1.88 -16.27
N GLU A 7 -12.58 -1.62 -16.82
CA GLU A 7 -13.14 -2.37 -17.95
C GLU A 7 -12.23 -2.32 -19.17
N ALA A 8 -11.68 -1.15 -19.52
CA ALA A 8 -10.74 -1.00 -20.63
C ALA A 8 -9.44 -1.78 -20.39
N ILE A 9 -8.91 -1.75 -19.14
CA ILE A 9 -7.72 -2.53 -18.78
C ILE A 9 -8.01 -4.04 -18.89
N ARG A 10 -9.10 -4.53 -18.29
CA ARG A 10 -9.47 -5.96 -18.30
C ARG A 10 -9.78 -6.46 -19.71
N THR A 11 -10.38 -5.64 -20.55
CA THR A 11 -10.63 -5.99 -21.97
C THR A 11 -9.33 -6.25 -22.72
N ARG A 12 -8.30 -5.44 -22.48
CA ARG A 12 -7.01 -5.58 -23.16
C ARG A 12 -6.06 -6.55 -22.48
N TYR A 13 -6.14 -6.64 -21.15
CA TYR A 13 -5.27 -7.44 -20.29
C TYR A 13 -6.12 -8.13 -19.22
N PRO A 14 -6.76 -9.29 -19.55
CA PRO A 14 -7.73 -9.95 -18.66
C PRO A 14 -7.17 -10.29 -17.27
N ASP A 15 -5.91 -10.70 -17.20
CA ASP A 15 -5.23 -11.13 -15.98
C ASP A 15 -4.42 -10.01 -15.29
N PHE A 16 -4.58 -8.76 -15.75
CA PHE A 16 -3.84 -7.66 -15.15
C PHE A 16 -4.28 -7.41 -13.71
N TRP A 17 -3.35 -7.45 -12.77
CA TRP A 17 -3.62 -7.20 -11.36
C TRP A 17 -4.01 -5.75 -11.12
N ILE A 18 -5.15 -5.52 -10.43
CA ILE A 18 -5.70 -4.18 -10.21
C ILE A 18 -5.94 -3.96 -8.72
N GLY A 19 -5.21 -3.00 -8.14
CA GLY A 19 -5.49 -2.45 -6.83
C GLY A 19 -6.16 -1.07 -6.94
N LEU A 20 -7.05 -0.76 -6.00
CA LEU A 20 -7.70 0.55 -5.91
C LEU A 20 -7.32 1.30 -4.63
N ASN A 21 -7.22 2.61 -4.75
CA ASN A 21 -7.17 3.53 -3.60
C ASN A 21 -8.29 4.57 -3.76
N PHE A 22 -9.19 4.62 -2.80
CA PHE A 22 -10.16 5.70 -2.67
C PHE A 22 -9.62 6.69 -1.65
N LEU A 23 -9.08 7.81 -2.10
CA LEU A 23 -8.42 8.79 -1.25
C LEU A 23 -9.26 9.13 0.00
N ALA A 24 -8.64 9.02 1.17
CA ALA A 24 -9.25 9.27 2.48
C ALA A 24 -10.45 8.36 2.83
N VAL A 25 -10.63 7.24 2.14
CA VAL A 25 -11.67 6.25 2.46
C VAL A 25 -11.05 5.06 3.18
N THR A 26 -11.60 4.68 4.31
CA THR A 26 -11.18 3.49 5.06
C THR A 26 -11.81 2.21 4.49
N GLY A 27 -11.27 1.06 4.89
CA GLY A 27 -11.83 -0.25 4.53
C GLY A 27 -13.29 -0.42 4.91
N LEU A 28 -13.76 0.25 5.96
CA LEU A 28 -15.16 0.23 6.41
C LEU A 28 -16.15 0.58 5.28
N LYS A 29 -15.82 1.56 4.46
CA LYS A 29 -16.64 1.95 3.31
C LYS A 29 -16.23 1.27 2.00
N ALA A 30 -14.94 0.98 1.85
CA ALA A 30 -14.42 0.45 0.61
C ALA A 30 -14.77 -1.03 0.40
N PHE A 31 -14.62 -1.88 1.41
CA PHE A 31 -14.79 -3.33 1.25
C PHE A 31 -16.17 -3.75 0.75
N PRO A 32 -17.31 -3.20 1.25
CA PRO A 32 -18.61 -3.51 0.68
C PRO A 32 -18.75 -3.14 -0.80
N ILE A 33 -18.16 -2.01 -1.21
CA ILE A 33 -18.13 -1.58 -2.62
C ILE A 33 -17.34 -2.56 -3.47
N LEU A 34 -16.17 -2.98 -3.00
CA LEU A 34 -15.30 -3.92 -3.73
C LEU A 34 -15.93 -5.31 -3.82
N ALA A 35 -16.60 -5.77 -2.78
CA ALA A 35 -17.36 -7.01 -2.79
C ALA A 35 -18.50 -6.96 -3.81
N GLU A 36 -19.22 -5.84 -3.89
CA GLU A 36 -20.28 -5.64 -4.88
C GLU A 36 -19.74 -5.62 -6.30
N LEU A 37 -18.62 -4.94 -6.56
CA LEU A 37 -17.96 -4.96 -7.86
C LEU A 37 -17.57 -6.38 -8.29
N GLY A 38 -17.06 -7.19 -7.36
CA GLY A 38 -16.76 -8.60 -7.62
C GLY A 38 -18.00 -9.41 -8.01
N ARG A 39 -19.13 -9.21 -7.30
CA ARG A 39 -20.43 -9.86 -7.66
C ARG A 39 -20.93 -9.43 -9.04
N GLN A 40 -20.65 -8.21 -9.44
CA GLN A 40 -20.99 -7.67 -10.77
C GLN A 40 -20.03 -8.08 -11.88
N GLY A 41 -19.06 -8.96 -11.60
CA GLY A 41 -18.08 -9.44 -12.58
C GLY A 41 -16.87 -8.56 -12.79
N THR A 42 -16.64 -7.57 -11.90
CA THR A 42 -15.47 -6.68 -11.93
C THR A 42 -14.64 -6.87 -10.64
N PRO A 43 -13.97 -8.01 -10.47
CA PRO A 43 -13.17 -8.27 -9.27
C PRO A 43 -11.98 -7.31 -9.18
N ILE A 44 -11.71 -6.85 -7.96
CA ILE A 44 -10.57 -6.01 -7.62
C ILE A 44 -9.63 -6.81 -6.73
N ASP A 45 -8.36 -6.88 -7.13
CA ASP A 45 -7.36 -7.75 -6.51
C ASP A 45 -6.82 -7.19 -5.20
N ALA A 46 -6.79 -5.85 -5.05
CA ALA A 46 -6.35 -5.21 -3.82
C ALA A 46 -7.04 -3.88 -3.54
N TYR A 47 -7.02 -3.51 -2.28
CA TYR A 47 -7.40 -2.19 -1.82
C TYR A 47 -6.31 -1.58 -0.95
N TRP A 48 -5.99 -0.33 -1.18
CA TRP A 48 -5.08 0.44 -0.36
C TRP A 48 -5.83 1.57 0.36
N ALA A 49 -5.78 1.55 1.70
CA ALA A 49 -6.22 2.67 2.53
C ALA A 49 -5.01 3.43 3.06
N ASP A 50 -4.98 4.75 2.88
CA ASP A 50 -3.94 5.62 3.45
C ASP A 50 -3.88 5.53 4.98
N ASP A 51 -5.02 5.23 5.61
CA ASP A 51 -5.19 5.11 7.06
C ASP A 51 -5.98 3.85 7.41
N ALA A 52 -5.31 2.88 8.04
CA ALA A 52 -5.90 1.64 8.49
C ALA A 52 -6.56 1.74 9.88
N ARG A 53 -6.57 2.93 10.47
CA ARG A 53 -7.22 3.24 11.76
C ARG A 53 -6.66 2.46 12.94
N ILE A 54 -5.39 2.12 12.91
CA ILE A 54 -4.71 1.61 14.10
C ILE A 54 -4.25 2.78 14.99
N ASP A 55 -4.19 2.54 16.31
CA ASP A 55 -3.68 3.52 17.28
C ASP A 55 -2.68 2.83 18.24
N GLU A 56 -1.41 3.17 18.08
CA GLU A 56 -0.32 2.61 18.89
C GLU A 56 -0.34 3.07 20.36
N ARG A 57 -1.18 4.04 20.70
CA ARG A 57 -1.30 4.59 22.06
C ARG A 57 -2.24 3.80 22.96
N THR A 58 -3.02 2.89 22.38
CA THR A 58 -4.01 2.06 23.10
C THR A 58 -3.87 0.59 22.76
N ASP A 59 -4.32 -0.27 23.65
CA ASP A 59 -4.38 -1.72 23.40
C ASP A 59 -5.67 -2.10 22.64
N SER A 60 -6.76 -1.35 22.81
CA SER A 60 -7.99 -1.54 22.02
C SER A 60 -7.84 -0.91 20.65
N GLN A 61 -8.26 -1.67 19.61
CA GLN A 61 -8.19 -1.25 18.21
C GLN A 61 -9.59 -1.24 17.57
N ASP A 62 -10.55 -0.61 18.25
CA ASP A 62 -11.98 -0.71 17.91
C ASP A 62 -12.27 -0.38 16.45
N GLU A 63 -11.69 0.69 15.88
CA GLU A 63 -11.89 1.05 14.48
C GLU A 63 -11.26 0.02 13.50
N ALA A 64 -10.06 -0.48 13.81
CA ALA A 64 -9.41 -1.48 12.96
C ALA A 64 -10.14 -2.83 13.03
N GLU A 65 -10.68 -3.19 14.20
CA GLU A 65 -11.50 -4.38 14.37
C GLU A 65 -12.82 -4.29 13.62
N GLU A 66 -13.49 -3.13 13.62
CA GLU A 66 -14.69 -2.88 12.84
C GLU A 66 -14.41 -2.99 11.33
N ILE A 67 -13.28 -2.45 10.86
CA ILE A 67 -12.85 -2.60 9.46
C ILE A 67 -12.62 -4.08 9.11
N ALA A 68 -11.94 -4.83 9.98
CA ALA A 68 -11.68 -6.24 9.77
C ALA A 68 -12.98 -7.07 9.78
N ALA A 69 -13.92 -6.77 10.67
CA ALA A 69 -15.25 -7.39 10.71
C ALA A 69 -16.01 -7.10 9.41
N THR A 70 -16.06 -5.84 8.97
CA THR A 70 -16.70 -5.43 7.72
C THR A 70 -16.15 -6.19 6.51
N ARG A 71 -14.82 -6.39 6.43
CA ARG A 71 -14.19 -7.18 5.36
C ARG A 71 -14.68 -8.62 5.35
N ARG A 72 -14.72 -9.26 6.53
CA ARG A 72 -15.23 -10.64 6.66
C ARG A 72 -16.70 -10.73 6.26
N ASP A 73 -17.51 -9.84 6.79
CA ASP A 73 -18.99 -9.87 6.61
C ASP A 73 -19.40 -9.62 5.16
N CYS A 74 -18.71 -8.73 4.44
CA CYS A 74 -19.00 -8.48 3.02
C CYS A 74 -18.39 -9.54 2.08
N GLY A 75 -17.46 -10.37 2.56
CA GLY A 75 -16.81 -11.45 1.81
C GLY A 75 -15.82 -10.99 0.75
N TRP A 76 -15.25 -9.78 0.88
CA TRP A 76 -14.20 -9.35 -0.03
C TRP A 76 -12.85 -9.99 0.34
N ASN A 77 -12.23 -10.69 -0.63
CA ASN A 77 -11.04 -11.52 -0.43
C ASN A 77 -9.77 -10.99 -1.11
N GLY A 78 -9.79 -9.78 -1.69
CA GLY A 78 -8.58 -9.16 -2.25
C GLY A 78 -7.59 -8.75 -1.16
N LEU A 79 -6.36 -8.39 -1.53
CA LEU A 79 -5.32 -7.98 -0.60
C LEU A 79 -5.61 -6.59 0.00
N TYR A 80 -5.53 -6.50 1.33
CA TYR A 80 -5.65 -5.23 2.04
C TYR A 80 -4.28 -4.63 2.37
N PHE A 81 -3.96 -3.53 1.70
CA PHE A 81 -2.82 -2.67 1.99
C PHE A 81 -3.27 -1.56 2.94
N GLY A 82 -2.83 -1.58 4.17
CA GLY A 82 -3.25 -0.60 5.16
C GLY A 82 -2.12 0.30 5.62
N GLY A 83 -2.36 1.61 5.65
CA GLY A 83 -1.40 2.61 6.13
C GLY A 83 -1.19 2.55 7.64
N ALA A 84 0.08 2.47 8.07
CA ALA A 84 0.51 2.55 9.45
C ALA A 84 1.71 3.51 9.56
N ALA A 85 1.66 4.44 10.51
CA ALA A 85 2.62 5.55 10.61
C ALA A 85 2.85 6.21 9.24
N PHE A 86 1.76 6.47 8.54
CA PHE A 86 1.73 6.93 7.15
C PHE A 86 1.56 8.46 7.08
N LYS A 87 2.12 9.09 6.05
CA LYS A 87 2.12 10.57 5.86
C LYS A 87 0.74 11.24 5.84
N LYS A 88 -0.33 10.48 5.65
CA LYS A 88 -1.72 10.95 5.64
C LYS A 88 -2.43 10.74 6.98
N GLN A 89 -1.72 10.25 7.96
CA GLN A 89 -2.21 10.01 9.31
C GLN A 89 -1.66 11.04 10.30
N ARG A 90 -2.12 10.95 11.55
CA ARG A 90 -1.46 11.57 12.68
C ARG A 90 0.01 11.10 12.73
N PRO A 91 0.96 11.99 12.98
CA PRO A 91 2.35 11.59 13.22
C PRO A 91 2.45 10.59 14.36
N VAL A 92 3.19 9.51 14.15
CA VAL A 92 3.56 8.53 15.17
C VAL A 92 4.96 8.87 15.67
N ASP A 93 5.16 8.84 17.00
CA ASP A 93 6.48 9.08 17.57
C ASP A 93 7.47 8.00 17.08
N PRO A 94 8.71 8.35 16.73
CA PRO A 94 9.72 7.37 16.30
C PRO A 94 9.91 6.19 17.26
N GLN A 95 9.76 6.39 18.56
CA GLN A 95 9.84 5.31 19.55
C GLN A 95 8.69 4.30 19.47
N ASP A 96 7.55 4.69 18.90
CA ASP A 96 6.34 3.90 18.79
C ASP A 96 6.16 3.24 17.42
N HIS A 97 7.07 3.47 16.46
CA HIS A 97 6.99 2.88 15.12
C HIS A 97 6.93 1.34 15.15
N ALA A 98 7.73 0.71 16.03
CA ALA A 98 7.73 -0.75 16.20
C ALA A 98 6.37 -1.27 16.70
N ARG A 99 5.77 -0.58 17.68
CA ARG A 99 4.44 -0.91 18.20
C ARG A 99 3.35 -0.71 17.15
N ALA A 100 3.38 0.41 16.43
CA ALA A 100 2.44 0.67 15.34
C ALA A 100 2.50 -0.41 14.26
N ALA A 101 3.70 -0.82 13.86
CA ALA A 101 3.90 -1.91 12.91
C ALA A 101 3.35 -3.25 13.43
N ALA A 102 3.67 -3.62 14.67
CA ALA A 102 3.22 -4.87 15.28
C ALA A 102 1.68 -4.97 15.33
N ILE A 103 1.00 -3.89 15.74
CA ILE A 103 -0.46 -3.81 15.76
C ILE A 103 -1.00 -3.94 14.32
N ALA A 104 -0.45 -3.17 13.38
CA ALA A 104 -0.86 -3.18 11.99
C ALA A 104 -0.83 -4.57 11.35
N GLY A 105 0.19 -5.37 11.68
CA GLY A 105 0.32 -6.75 11.19
C GLY A 105 -0.83 -7.69 11.54
N GLY A 106 -1.65 -7.33 12.53
CA GLY A 106 -2.84 -8.10 12.92
C GLY A 106 -4.10 -7.81 12.07
N TYR A 107 -4.12 -6.70 11.34
CA TYR A 107 -5.35 -6.19 10.71
C TYR A 107 -5.31 -6.10 9.19
N MET A 108 -4.14 -6.23 8.57
CA MET A 108 -3.99 -6.09 7.12
C MET A 108 -3.05 -7.14 6.54
N ASP A 109 -3.20 -7.41 5.24
CA ASP A 109 -2.36 -8.39 4.54
C ASP A 109 -0.96 -7.82 4.26
N VAL A 110 -0.91 -6.52 3.91
CA VAL A 110 0.33 -5.80 3.62
C VAL A 110 0.37 -4.51 4.44
N VAL A 111 1.32 -4.39 5.34
CA VAL A 111 1.49 -3.16 6.13
C VAL A 111 2.18 -2.11 5.28
N THR A 112 1.48 -1.00 5.02
CA THR A 112 1.99 0.07 4.17
C THR A 112 2.48 1.24 5.00
N THR A 113 3.70 1.71 4.73
CA THR A 113 4.22 2.93 5.35
C THR A 113 4.82 3.89 4.31
N SER A 114 5.23 5.07 4.72
CA SER A 114 5.77 6.08 3.81
C SER A 114 6.83 6.95 4.46
N GLY A 115 7.52 7.76 3.66
CA GLY A 115 8.24 8.92 4.16
C GLY A 115 7.28 9.99 4.72
N ILE A 116 7.83 11.13 5.08
CA ILE A 116 7.07 12.24 5.70
C ILE A 116 6.16 12.99 4.71
N ALA A 117 6.42 12.91 3.41
CA ALA A 117 5.66 13.57 2.36
C ALA A 117 5.75 12.82 1.02
N THR A 118 4.88 13.18 0.08
CA THR A 118 4.94 12.65 -1.30
C THR A 118 6.26 13.04 -1.96
N GLY A 119 6.92 12.06 -2.60
CA GLY A 119 8.22 12.26 -3.25
C GLY A 119 9.41 12.37 -2.29
N LYS A 120 9.20 12.30 -0.98
CA LYS A 120 10.29 12.28 0.01
C LYS A 120 10.62 10.86 0.40
N SER A 121 11.91 10.57 0.45
CA SER A 121 12.46 9.29 0.88
C SER A 121 12.01 8.93 2.31
N ALA A 122 11.78 7.65 2.54
CA ALA A 122 11.46 7.16 3.88
C ALA A 122 12.73 7.05 4.73
N ASP A 123 12.55 7.20 6.03
CA ASP A 123 13.61 6.96 7.01
C ASP A 123 13.90 5.47 7.13
N ILE A 124 15.16 5.07 6.91
CA ILE A 124 15.59 3.67 6.97
C ILE A 124 15.43 3.11 8.38
N GLY A 125 15.71 3.89 9.41
CA GLY A 125 15.56 3.47 10.80
C GLY A 125 14.12 3.12 11.16
N LYS A 126 13.15 3.84 10.59
CA LYS A 126 11.73 3.50 10.70
C LYS A 126 11.42 2.15 10.02
N LEU A 127 11.93 1.94 8.81
CA LEU A 127 11.69 0.69 8.07
C LEU A 127 12.35 -0.51 8.74
N ASP A 128 13.53 -0.34 9.34
CA ASP A 128 14.17 -1.37 10.15
C ASP A 128 13.34 -1.76 11.37
N GLN A 129 12.71 -0.77 12.05
CA GLN A 129 11.80 -1.04 13.15
C GLN A 129 10.57 -1.83 12.68
N PHE A 130 9.99 -1.44 11.53
CA PHE A 130 8.88 -2.16 10.91
C PHE A 130 9.27 -3.61 10.61
N ARG A 131 10.40 -3.84 9.91
CA ARG A 131 10.84 -5.19 9.56
C ARG A 131 11.10 -6.08 10.78
N ARG A 132 11.73 -5.54 11.83
CA ARG A 132 11.94 -6.30 13.09
C ARG A 132 10.63 -6.68 13.78
N SER A 133 9.61 -5.83 13.69
CA SER A 133 8.29 -6.10 14.28
C SER A 133 7.41 -7.00 13.41
N LEU A 134 7.73 -7.11 12.13
CA LEU A 134 6.97 -7.84 11.12
C LEU A 134 7.89 -8.78 10.32
N PRO A 135 8.59 -9.74 10.96
CA PRO A 135 9.59 -10.57 10.26
C PRO A 135 8.98 -11.35 9.09
N ASP A 136 7.76 -11.85 9.25
CA ASP A 136 7.07 -12.72 8.29
C ASP A 136 5.86 -12.06 7.60
N ARG A 137 5.68 -10.74 7.76
CA ARG A 137 4.57 -10.01 7.14
C ARG A 137 5.06 -9.11 6.03
N PRO A 138 4.34 -9.05 4.90
CA PRO A 138 4.69 -8.13 3.82
C PRO A 138 4.61 -6.65 4.25
N ILE A 139 5.64 -5.90 3.89
CA ILE A 139 5.71 -4.46 4.08
C ILE A 139 5.75 -3.77 2.71
N ALA A 140 4.86 -2.81 2.50
CA ALA A 140 4.90 -1.94 1.34
C ALA A 140 5.42 -0.55 1.70
N LEU A 141 6.31 -0.02 0.87
CA LEU A 141 6.78 1.35 0.98
C LEU A 141 6.14 2.21 -0.11
N ALA A 142 5.37 3.21 0.32
CA ALA A 142 4.74 4.17 -0.57
C ALA A 142 5.43 5.53 -0.50
N SER A 143 5.74 6.11 -1.62
CA SER A 143 6.42 7.39 -1.82
C SER A 143 7.94 7.36 -1.75
N GLY A 144 8.52 8.25 -2.54
CA GLY A 144 9.93 8.56 -2.52
C GLY A 144 10.84 7.53 -3.13
N ILE A 145 10.29 6.46 -3.71
CA ILE A 145 11.06 5.44 -4.42
C ILE A 145 11.35 5.92 -5.85
N THR A 146 12.61 5.82 -6.22
CA THR A 146 13.13 6.10 -7.56
C THR A 146 14.12 5.01 -7.96
N PRO A 147 14.48 4.88 -9.26
CA PRO A 147 15.53 3.96 -9.68
C PRO A 147 16.89 4.21 -9.00
N GLU A 148 17.11 5.43 -8.51
CA GLU A 148 18.39 5.83 -7.89
C GLU A 148 18.52 5.35 -6.44
N ASN A 149 17.40 5.17 -5.72
CA ASN A 149 17.40 4.83 -4.29
C ASN A 149 16.73 3.50 -3.94
N ALA A 150 16.17 2.79 -4.91
CA ALA A 150 15.41 1.56 -4.64
C ALA A 150 16.24 0.49 -3.90
N HIS A 151 17.54 0.36 -4.18
CA HIS A 151 18.43 -0.58 -3.50
C HIS A 151 18.58 -0.33 -2.00
N ASP A 152 18.36 0.91 -1.53
CA ASP A 152 18.45 1.25 -0.11
C ASP A 152 17.29 0.66 0.71
N TYR A 153 16.26 0.17 0.05
CA TYR A 153 15.01 -0.30 0.66
C TYR A 153 14.77 -1.81 0.53
N GLY A 154 15.83 -2.60 0.51
CA GLY A 154 15.74 -4.07 0.43
C GLY A 154 15.05 -4.76 1.61
N MET A 155 14.74 -4.01 2.68
CA MET A 155 14.00 -4.52 3.84
C MET A 155 12.48 -4.54 3.64
N VAL A 156 11.94 -3.98 2.56
CA VAL A 156 10.51 -4.04 2.23
C VAL A 156 10.22 -4.99 1.08
N ASP A 157 8.99 -5.48 0.98
CA ASP A 157 8.58 -6.49 -0.01
C ASP A 157 7.91 -5.87 -1.24
N CYS A 158 7.42 -4.63 -1.14
CA CYS A 158 6.67 -3.99 -2.20
C CYS A 158 6.96 -2.49 -2.27
N PHE A 159 7.12 -1.97 -3.48
CA PHE A 159 7.19 -0.55 -3.77
C PHE A 159 5.89 -0.06 -4.41
N MET A 160 5.27 0.95 -3.81
CA MET A 160 4.12 1.66 -4.37
C MET A 160 4.60 2.99 -4.96
N VAL A 161 4.84 3.01 -6.26
CA VAL A 161 5.57 4.08 -6.95
C VAL A 161 4.64 4.89 -7.85
N ALA A 162 4.81 6.20 -7.84
CA ALA A 162 4.18 7.13 -8.77
C ALA A 162 5.24 8.12 -9.31
N THR A 163 5.43 9.25 -8.63
CA THR A 163 6.30 10.34 -9.11
C THR A 163 7.75 9.95 -9.37
N GLY A 164 8.26 8.89 -8.73
CA GLY A 164 9.64 8.43 -8.90
C GLY A 164 9.97 7.86 -10.29
N ILE A 165 8.95 7.53 -11.08
CA ILE A 165 9.07 7.02 -12.45
C ILE A 165 8.46 7.97 -13.50
N ASN A 166 8.05 9.17 -13.08
CA ASN A 166 7.49 10.15 -14.01
C ASN A 166 8.61 10.96 -14.70
N ILE A 167 8.23 11.59 -15.81
CA ILE A 167 9.06 12.63 -16.44
C ILE A 167 9.26 13.76 -15.43
N GLU A 168 10.46 14.32 -15.40
CA GLU A 168 10.78 15.42 -14.50
C GLU A 168 9.80 16.59 -14.72
N ASP A 169 9.31 17.16 -13.62
CA ASP A 169 8.31 18.22 -13.58
C ASP A 169 6.92 17.88 -14.20
N ASP A 170 6.69 16.63 -14.61
CA ASP A 170 5.38 16.16 -15.05
C ASP A 170 4.81 15.12 -14.06
N PHE A 171 3.76 15.53 -13.34
CA PHE A 171 3.13 14.67 -12.32
C PHE A 171 2.35 13.49 -12.91
N TYR A 172 1.96 13.56 -14.18
CA TYR A 172 1.02 12.60 -14.77
C TYR A 172 1.63 11.66 -15.80
N THR A 173 2.78 12.01 -16.39
CA THR A 173 3.37 11.24 -17.47
C THR A 173 4.48 10.33 -16.97
N ILE A 174 4.29 9.03 -17.15
CA ILE A 174 5.31 8.03 -16.82
C ILE A 174 6.45 8.13 -17.85
N ASP A 175 7.68 8.11 -17.36
CA ASP A 175 8.89 7.89 -18.16
C ASP A 175 9.12 6.38 -18.33
N PRO A 176 8.95 5.82 -19.54
CA PRO A 176 9.13 4.38 -19.78
C PRO A 176 10.54 3.87 -19.45
N ALA A 177 11.56 4.71 -19.62
CA ALA A 177 12.96 4.32 -19.34
C ALA A 177 13.18 4.21 -17.83
N ARG A 178 12.69 5.18 -17.04
CA ARG A 178 12.73 5.13 -15.58
C ARG A 178 11.96 3.93 -15.03
N LEU A 179 10.76 3.67 -15.58
CA LEU A 179 9.97 2.50 -15.20
C LEU A 179 10.72 1.21 -15.47
N ALA A 180 11.25 1.04 -16.69
CA ALA A 180 12.00 -0.16 -17.07
C ALA A 180 13.23 -0.38 -16.18
N ARG A 181 13.95 0.69 -15.85
CA ARG A 181 15.09 0.64 -14.93
C ARG A 181 14.68 0.20 -13.52
N LEU A 182 13.59 0.77 -12.97
CA LEU A 182 13.10 0.38 -11.65
C LEU A 182 12.66 -1.09 -11.63
N VAL A 183 11.96 -1.56 -12.66
CA VAL A 183 11.55 -2.97 -12.79
C VAL A 183 12.77 -3.90 -12.84
N ALA A 184 13.84 -3.52 -13.56
CA ALA A 184 15.09 -4.29 -13.59
C ALA A 184 15.70 -4.39 -12.19
N ILE A 185 15.80 -3.27 -11.47
CA ILE A 185 16.30 -3.22 -10.08
C ILE A 185 15.46 -4.12 -9.15
N CYS A 186 14.13 -4.04 -9.23
CA CYS A 186 13.26 -4.91 -8.42
C CYS A 186 13.52 -6.40 -8.70
N ARG A 187 13.74 -6.78 -9.95
CA ARG A 187 14.10 -8.17 -10.32
C ARG A 187 15.46 -8.59 -9.78
N GLU A 188 16.46 -7.72 -9.82
CA GLU A 188 17.76 -7.95 -9.19
C GLU A 188 17.66 -8.13 -7.68
N MET A 189 16.73 -7.42 -7.03
CA MET A 189 16.41 -7.54 -5.61
C MET A 189 15.57 -8.77 -5.25
N GLY A 190 15.17 -9.58 -6.24
CA GLY A 190 14.44 -10.85 -6.04
C GLY A 190 12.94 -10.79 -6.31
N ALA A 191 12.43 -9.71 -6.90
CA ALA A 191 11.01 -9.68 -7.30
C ALA A 191 10.74 -10.73 -8.39
N THR A 192 9.74 -11.57 -8.16
CA THR A 192 9.22 -12.52 -9.16
C THR A 192 8.15 -11.85 -9.99
N SER A 193 8.16 -12.08 -11.28
CA SER A 193 7.15 -11.59 -12.25
C SER A 193 5.92 -12.46 -12.25
#